data_d3cde6747b3cc54ed4ed1d2e18107e0e
#
_entry.id   d3cde6747b3cc54ed4ed1d2e18107e0e
#
_cell.length_a   1.000
_cell.length_b   1.000
_cell.length_c   1.000
_cell.angle_alpha   90.00
_cell.angle_beta   90.00
_cell.angle_gamma   90.00
#
_symmetry.space_group_name_H-M   'P 1'
#
loop_
_entity.id
_entity.type
_entity.pdbx_description
1 polymer ?
#
loop_
_entity_poly.entity_id
_entity_poly.type
_entity_poly.pdbx_seq_one_letter_code
_entity_poly.pdbx_strand_id
1 'polypeptide(L)'
;MLILMQCPNASAVTGYATWEKQFGRTVKNGESGIQIIAPTSYKRIVETVTLDPVTNMPILDANGEPIKEKQYVVQRGYKIAYVFDVSQTVGRELPSYGVSELHGRVQNYDTMLNAVLELAPVPVIFREPDGDARGCYVHSERRIYLNRGMSQIDTISILIHETAHAMLHALPVKDGVVVGRPEKNRRTREVEAESIAYVVCQHFGIETGDSSFAYITGWSKDKELDELKASLDCISKTSAKMIDEIEAKLPDLKITFEKSARKKECVSR
;
A
#
# COMPACT_ATOMS: atom_id res chain seq x y z
N MET A 1 2.17 0.28 -15.45
CA MET A 1 2.12 0.74 -16.83
C MET A 1 3.20 0.10 -17.69
N LEU A 2 4.51 0.25 -17.39
CA LEU A 2 5.61 -0.34 -18.19
C LEU A 2 5.49 -1.86 -18.40
N ILE A 3 5.02 -2.60 -17.40
CA ILE A 3 4.84 -4.06 -17.49
C ILE A 3 3.78 -4.42 -18.51
N LEU A 4 2.57 -3.86 -18.37
CA LEU A 4 1.45 -4.17 -19.25
C LEU A 4 1.64 -3.70 -20.72
N MET A 5 2.49 -2.71 -20.94
CA MET A 5 2.89 -2.30 -22.30
C MET A 5 3.78 -3.34 -22.98
N GLN A 6 4.59 -4.07 -22.22
CA GLN A 6 5.52 -5.08 -22.72
C GLN A 6 4.93 -6.49 -22.65
N CYS A 7 4.10 -6.76 -21.64
CA CYS A 7 3.40 -8.02 -21.43
C CYS A 7 1.95 -7.73 -21.02
N PRO A 8 1.00 -7.59 -21.96
CA PRO A 8 -0.39 -7.20 -21.68
C PRO A 8 -1.13 -8.14 -20.74
N ASN A 9 -0.76 -9.42 -20.73
CA ASN A 9 -1.38 -10.47 -19.91
C ASN A 9 -0.58 -10.81 -18.66
N ALA A 10 0.38 -9.97 -18.25
CA ALA A 10 1.16 -10.21 -17.06
C ALA A 10 0.26 -10.25 -15.83
N SER A 11 0.39 -11.31 -15.02
CA SER A 11 -0.41 -11.55 -13.83
C SER A 11 0.42 -11.49 -12.54
N ALA A 12 1.61 -12.09 -12.54
CA ALA A 12 2.53 -12.08 -11.41
C ALA A 12 3.96 -11.91 -11.90
N VAL A 13 4.59 -10.79 -11.56
CA VAL A 13 5.92 -10.46 -12.04
C VAL A 13 6.92 -10.29 -10.90
N THR A 14 8.10 -10.89 -11.05
CA THR A 14 9.23 -10.67 -10.13
C THR A 14 10.56 -10.90 -10.83
N GLY A 15 11.68 -10.57 -10.13
CA GLY A 15 13.02 -10.75 -10.64
C GLY A 15 13.40 -12.23 -10.78
N TYR A 16 14.34 -12.52 -11.69
CA TYR A 16 14.83 -13.87 -11.98
C TYR A 16 15.21 -14.65 -10.72
N ALA A 17 16.05 -14.06 -9.87
CA ALA A 17 16.53 -14.71 -8.65
C ALA A 17 15.42 -14.95 -7.62
N THR A 18 14.36 -14.14 -7.62
CA THR A 18 13.21 -14.31 -6.74
C THR A 18 12.35 -15.49 -7.19
N TRP A 19 12.14 -15.66 -8.49
CA TRP A 19 11.47 -16.83 -9.04
C TRP A 19 12.13 -18.12 -8.58
N GLU A 20 13.46 -18.17 -8.69
CA GLU A 20 14.22 -19.36 -8.32
C GLU A 20 14.23 -19.61 -6.80
N LYS A 21 14.60 -18.58 -6.00
CA LYS A 21 14.86 -18.75 -4.56
C LYS A 21 13.59 -18.82 -3.71
N GLN A 22 12.56 -18.05 -4.06
CA GLN A 22 11.35 -17.98 -3.23
C GLN A 22 10.23 -18.87 -3.75
N PHE A 23 10.08 -18.98 -5.07
CA PHE A 23 8.97 -19.70 -5.68
C PHE A 23 9.36 -21.07 -6.26
N GLY A 24 10.65 -21.40 -6.32
CA GLY A 24 11.12 -22.66 -6.90
C GLY A 24 10.77 -22.79 -8.39
N ARG A 25 10.76 -21.66 -9.09
CA ARG A 25 10.45 -21.57 -10.53
C ARG A 25 11.63 -21.04 -11.31
N THR A 26 11.79 -21.53 -12.53
CA THR A 26 12.88 -21.10 -13.43
C THR A 26 12.29 -20.41 -14.65
N VAL A 27 12.89 -19.31 -15.05
CA VAL A 27 12.52 -18.62 -16.30
C VAL A 27 12.84 -19.53 -17.48
N LYS A 28 11.91 -19.64 -18.41
CA LYS A 28 12.08 -20.44 -19.63
C LYS A 28 13.22 -19.92 -20.50
N ASN A 29 13.94 -20.80 -21.16
CA ASN A 29 14.98 -20.39 -22.10
C ASN A 29 14.39 -19.58 -23.27
N GLY A 30 15.06 -18.48 -23.61
CA GLY A 30 14.62 -17.60 -24.72
C GLY A 30 13.60 -16.53 -24.34
N GLU A 31 13.12 -16.49 -23.10
CA GLU A 31 12.20 -15.46 -22.64
C GLU A 31 12.90 -14.09 -22.48
N SER A 32 12.24 -13.04 -22.91
CA SER A 32 12.72 -11.67 -22.76
C SER A 32 12.19 -11.05 -21.47
N GLY A 33 13.09 -10.49 -20.65
CA GLY A 33 12.69 -9.83 -19.42
C GLY A 33 11.93 -8.53 -19.68
N ILE A 34 10.89 -8.30 -18.89
CA ILE A 34 10.11 -7.07 -18.88
C ILE A 34 10.93 -6.00 -18.18
N GLN A 35 11.17 -4.88 -18.84
CA GLN A 35 11.97 -3.78 -18.29
C GLN A 35 11.12 -2.93 -17.35
N ILE A 36 11.64 -2.71 -16.15
CA ILE A 36 11.05 -1.80 -15.17
C ILE A 36 12.08 -0.80 -14.67
N ILE A 37 11.61 0.31 -14.14
CA ILE A 37 12.42 1.28 -13.42
C ILE A 37 12.36 0.91 -11.94
N ALA A 38 13.45 0.37 -11.41
CA ALA A 38 13.57 -0.03 -10.01
C ALA A 38 14.33 1.01 -9.19
N PRO A 39 13.88 1.32 -7.97
CA PRO A 39 14.64 2.17 -7.07
C PRO A 39 15.97 1.50 -6.70
N THR A 40 17.00 2.29 -6.58
CA THR A 40 18.33 1.85 -6.13
C THR A 40 18.94 2.90 -5.25
N SER A 41 19.86 2.48 -4.41
CA SER A 41 20.70 3.39 -3.65
C SER A 41 22.16 3.14 -4.00
N TYR A 42 22.93 4.21 -4.14
CA TYR A 42 24.36 4.14 -4.34
C TYR A 42 25.08 5.09 -3.38
N LYS A 43 26.27 4.68 -2.99
CA LYS A 43 27.13 5.51 -2.15
C LYS A 43 27.89 6.48 -3.05
N ARG A 44 27.73 7.77 -2.79
CA ARG A 44 28.51 8.82 -3.43
C ARG A 44 29.48 9.41 -2.40
N ILE A 45 30.72 9.62 -2.82
CA ILE A 45 31.69 10.35 -2.02
C ILE A 45 31.41 11.83 -2.26
N VAL A 46 31.14 12.56 -1.19
CA VAL A 46 30.98 14.01 -1.20
C VAL A 46 32.07 14.59 -0.33
N GLU A 47 32.79 15.57 -0.85
CA GLU A 47 33.75 16.35 -0.06
C GLU A 47 32.99 17.44 0.68
N THR A 48 33.01 17.37 2.00
CA THR A 48 32.35 18.32 2.89
C THR A 48 33.42 19.08 3.64
N VAL A 49 33.26 20.38 3.74
CA VAL A 49 34.15 21.24 4.54
C VAL A 49 33.97 20.91 6.01
N THR A 50 35.05 20.65 6.71
CA THR A 50 35.03 20.38 8.15
C THR A 50 34.80 21.69 8.88
N LEU A 51 33.71 21.76 9.67
CA LEU A 51 33.36 22.93 10.47
C LEU A 51 33.74 22.72 11.93
N ASP A 52 34.21 23.77 12.58
CA ASP A 52 34.44 23.80 14.01
C ASP A 52 33.08 23.67 14.75
N PRO A 53 32.94 22.71 15.69
CA PRO A 53 31.66 22.41 16.31
C PRO A 53 31.12 23.52 17.24
N VAL A 54 31.95 24.49 17.63
CA VAL A 54 31.58 25.59 18.52
C VAL A 54 31.26 26.86 17.73
N THR A 55 32.13 27.19 16.75
CA THR A 55 32.03 28.45 15.98
C THR A 55 31.27 28.28 14.69
N ASN A 56 31.05 27.05 14.24
CA ASN A 56 30.43 26.69 12.94
C ASN A 56 31.18 27.28 11.72
N MET A 57 32.46 27.63 11.91
CA MET A 57 33.32 28.16 10.85
C MET A 57 34.19 27.03 10.24
N PRO A 58 34.60 27.17 8.95
CA PRO A 58 35.52 26.20 8.33
C PRO A 58 36.85 26.12 9.08
N ILE A 59 37.31 24.91 9.35
CA ILE A 59 38.63 24.66 9.87
C ILE A 59 39.59 24.80 8.68
N LEU A 60 40.62 25.66 8.82
CA LEU A 60 41.59 25.91 7.77
C LEU A 60 42.87 25.07 8.01
N ASP A 61 43.52 24.66 6.93
CA ASP A 61 44.81 24.04 6.99
C ASP A 61 45.98 25.09 7.16
N ALA A 62 47.21 24.62 7.18
CA ALA A 62 48.39 25.49 7.35
C ALA A 62 48.59 26.54 6.21
N ASN A 63 47.90 26.38 5.09
CA ASN A 63 47.94 27.27 3.94
C ASN A 63 46.72 28.24 3.90
N GLY A 64 45.79 28.12 4.87
CA GLY A 64 44.56 28.91 4.94
C GLY A 64 43.41 28.35 4.08
N GLU A 65 43.51 27.13 3.56
CA GLU A 65 42.45 26.50 2.79
C GLU A 65 41.52 25.64 3.70
N PRO A 66 40.24 25.58 3.41
CA PRO A 66 39.30 24.77 4.19
C PRO A 66 39.65 23.28 4.13
N ILE A 67 39.78 22.63 5.27
CA ILE A 67 39.95 21.18 5.36
C ILE A 67 38.67 20.52 4.89
N LYS A 68 38.80 19.60 3.91
CA LYS A 68 37.71 18.82 3.33
C LYS A 68 37.79 17.37 3.74
N GLU A 69 36.71 16.84 4.27
CA GLU A 69 36.56 15.41 4.56
C GLU A 69 35.69 14.71 3.52
N LYS A 70 36.08 13.48 3.16
CA LYS A 70 35.28 12.64 2.27
C LYS A 70 34.24 11.89 3.07
N GLN A 71 32.97 12.23 2.86
CA GLN A 71 31.86 11.53 3.46
C GLN A 71 31.11 10.70 2.43
N TYR A 72 30.63 9.51 2.85
CA TYR A 72 29.78 8.67 2.03
C TYR A 72 28.32 9.07 2.26
N VAL A 73 27.72 9.65 1.25
CA VAL A 73 26.28 9.94 1.27
C VAL A 73 25.56 8.90 0.44
N VAL A 74 24.50 8.33 1.01
CA VAL A 74 23.61 7.41 0.28
C VAL A 74 22.66 8.24 -0.57
N GLN A 75 22.86 8.19 -1.88
CA GLN A 75 21.97 8.84 -2.83
C GLN A 75 20.99 7.83 -3.40
N ARG A 76 19.70 8.18 -3.41
CA ARG A 76 18.66 7.40 -4.06
C ARG A 76 18.64 7.71 -5.55
N GLY A 77 18.48 6.68 -6.36
CA GLY A 77 18.36 6.78 -7.80
C GLY A 77 17.47 5.67 -8.35
N TYR A 78 17.44 5.56 -9.66
CA TYR A 78 16.66 4.53 -10.35
C TYR A 78 17.59 3.83 -11.35
N LYS A 79 17.32 2.54 -11.55
CA LYS A 79 17.99 1.73 -12.57
C LYS A 79 16.98 0.91 -13.34
N ILE A 80 17.31 0.56 -14.57
CA ILE A 80 16.57 -0.43 -15.32
C ILE A 80 16.82 -1.79 -14.68
N ALA A 81 15.74 -2.49 -14.37
CA ALA A 81 15.75 -3.86 -13.90
C ALA A 81 14.84 -4.73 -14.78
N TYR A 82 15.10 -6.03 -14.80
CA TYR A 82 14.32 -6.98 -15.57
C TYR A 82 13.53 -7.87 -14.63
N VAL A 83 12.23 -7.98 -14.90
CA VAL A 83 11.32 -8.90 -14.24
C VAL A 83 10.69 -9.83 -15.26
N PHE A 84 10.17 -10.95 -14.79
CA PHE A 84 9.52 -11.97 -15.63
C PHE A 84 8.16 -12.27 -15.07
N ASP A 85 7.18 -12.44 -15.95
CA ASP A 85 5.84 -12.89 -15.57
C ASP A 85 5.83 -14.40 -15.29
N VAL A 86 4.89 -14.86 -14.49
CA VAL A 86 4.71 -16.28 -14.17
C VAL A 86 4.53 -17.14 -15.42
N SER A 87 3.90 -16.63 -16.47
CA SER A 87 3.74 -17.33 -17.75
C SER A 87 5.06 -17.60 -18.48
N GLN A 88 6.10 -16.81 -18.17
CA GLN A 88 7.46 -16.96 -18.67
C GLN A 88 8.30 -17.93 -17.82
N THR A 89 7.71 -18.57 -16.82
CA THR A 89 8.43 -19.46 -15.90
C THR A 89 7.86 -20.87 -15.90
N VAL A 90 8.69 -21.83 -15.49
CA VAL A 90 8.30 -23.24 -15.25
C VAL A 90 8.78 -23.63 -13.85
N GLY A 91 8.11 -24.60 -13.24
CA GLY A 91 8.47 -25.10 -11.93
C GLY A 91 7.25 -25.32 -11.05
N ARG A 92 7.43 -25.23 -9.74
CA ARG A 92 6.39 -25.44 -8.75
C ARG A 92 5.17 -24.55 -9.05
N GLU A 93 3.97 -25.12 -8.95
CA GLU A 93 2.75 -24.32 -9.02
C GLU A 93 2.81 -23.23 -7.96
N LEU A 94 2.49 -21.99 -8.37
CA LEU A 94 2.28 -20.94 -7.39
C LEU A 94 1.13 -21.38 -6.49
N PRO A 95 1.17 -21.04 -5.20
CA PRO A 95 -0.03 -21.16 -4.39
C PRO A 95 -1.14 -20.48 -5.19
N SER A 96 -2.09 -21.26 -5.67
CA SER A 96 -3.26 -20.71 -6.30
C SER A 96 -3.95 -19.94 -5.18
N TYR A 97 -3.90 -18.61 -5.26
CA TYR A 97 -4.89 -17.80 -4.61
C TYR A 97 -6.18 -18.09 -5.38
N GLY A 98 -6.72 -19.29 -5.12
CA GLY A 98 -8.00 -19.66 -5.66
C GLY A 98 -8.95 -18.54 -5.28
N VAL A 99 -9.86 -18.23 -6.18
CA VAL A 99 -11.13 -17.57 -5.85
C VAL A 99 -11.87 -18.57 -4.95
N SER A 100 -11.36 -18.71 -3.73
CA SER A 100 -12.01 -19.28 -2.59
C SER A 100 -13.07 -18.25 -2.26
N GLU A 101 -14.34 -18.63 -2.41
CA GLU A 101 -15.43 -17.91 -1.79
C GLU A 101 -14.91 -17.40 -0.45
N LEU A 102 -15.02 -16.08 -0.23
CA LEU A 102 -14.46 -15.38 0.94
C LEU A 102 -15.15 -15.84 2.24
N HIS A 103 -14.96 -17.09 2.60
CA HIS A 103 -15.41 -17.72 3.84
C HIS A 103 -14.34 -17.73 4.93
N GLY A 104 -13.30 -16.90 4.76
CA GLY A 104 -12.26 -16.75 5.76
C GLY A 104 -12.78 -16.09 7.04
N ARG A 105 -12.54 -16.74 8.18
CA ARG A 105 -12.68 -16.08 9.48
C ARG A 105 -11.49 -15.15 9.67
N VAL A 106 -11.77 -13.88 9.92
CA VAL A 106 -10.74 -12.94 10.35
C VAL A 106 -10.30 -13.31 11.77
N GLN A 107 -9.03 -13.57 11.96
CA GLN A 107 -8.50 -13.87 13.29
C GLN A 107 -8.77 -12.67 14.21
N ASN A 108 -9.38 -12.92 15.37
CA ASN A 108 -9.79 -11.89 16.33
C ASN A 108 -10.75 -10.83 15.71
N TYR A 109 -11.71 -11.31 14.91
CA TYR A 109 -12.64 -10.45 14.16
C TYR A 109 -13.28 -9.33 15.01
N ASP A 110 -13.80 -9.65 16.18
CA ASP A 110 -14.48 -8.66 17.03
C ASP A 110 -13.51 -7.55 17.48
N THR A 111 -12.27 -7.92 17.82
CA THR A 111 -11.24 -6.95 18.22
C THR A 111 -10.82 -6.07 17.03
N MET A 112 -10.64 -6.69 15.86
CA MET A 112 -10.32 -5.96 14.63
C MET A 112 -11.46 -5.04 14.22
N LEU A 113 -12.70 -5.54 14.24
CA LEU A 113 -13.90 -4.74 13.92
C LEU A 113 -14.01 -3.53 14.85
N ASN A 114 -13.85 -3.73 16.16
CA ASN A 114 -13.90 -2.63 17.12
C ASN A 114 -12.78 -1.60 16.87
N ALA A 115 -11.56 -2.05 16.58
CA ALA A 115 -10.45 -1.14 16.28
C ALA A 115 -10.73 -0.27 15.04
N VAL A 116 -11.33 -0.85 13.98
CA VAL A 116 -11.70 -0.11 12.77
C VAL A 116 -12.92 0.79 13.01
N LEU A 117 -13.90 0.35 13.81
CA LEU A 117 -15.04 1.19 14.20
C LEU A 117 -14.61 2.45 14.96
N GLU A 118 -13.64 2.31 15.88
CA GLU A 118 -13.07 3.44 16.60
C GLU A 118 -12.18 4.35 15.77
N LEU A 119 -11.62 3.84 14.66
CA LEU A 119 -10.85 4.61 13.68
C LEU A 119 -11.73 5.53 12.85
N ALA A 120 -12.99 5.14 12.61
CA ALA A 120 -13.90 5.89 11.76
C ALA A 120 -14.15 7.31 12.32
N PRO A 121 -13.93 8.38 11.51
CA PRO A 121 -14.08 9.76 11.98
C PRO A 121 -15.54 10.19 12.16
N VAL A 122 -16.48 9.29 11.84
CA VAL A 122 -17.93 9.51 11.86
C VAL A 122 -18.65 8.26 12.38
N PRO A 123 -19.89 8.38 12.91
CA PRO A 123 -20.65 7.23 13.36
C PRO A 123 -20.87 6.18 12.25
N VAL A 124 -20.74 4.91 12.62
CA VAL A 124 -21.01 3.76 11.75
C VAL A 124 -22.31 3.10 12.18
N ILE A 125 -23.22 2.88 11.23
CA ILE A 125 -24.55 2.31 11.47
C ILE A 125 -24.72 1.05 10.62
N PHE A 126 -25.00 -0.07 11.29
CA PHE A 126 -25.37 -1.31 10.62
C PHE A 126 -26.88 -1.32 10.33
N ARG A 127 -27.23 -1.53 9.06
CA ARG A 127 -28.63 -1.57 8.60
C ARG A 127 -28.92 -2.83 7.79
N GLU A 128 -30.19 -3.12 7.60
CA GLU A 128 -30.61 -4.15 6.65
C GLU A 128 -30.20 -3.73 5.22
N PRO A 129 -29.87 -4.70 4.35
CA PRO A 129 -29.51 -4.42 2.96
C PRO A 129 -30.60 -3.60 2.25
N ASP A 130 -30.17 -2.52 1.60
CA ASP A 130 -31.03 -1.66 0.80
C ASP A 130 -30.37 -1.43 -0.56
N GLY A 131 -30.77 -2.22 -1.56
CA GLY A 131 -30.17 -2.26 -2.89
C GLY A 131 -28.84 -3.04 -2.93
N ASP A 132 -28.03 -2.77 -3.99
CA ASP A 132 -26.80 -3.51 -4.29
C ASP A 132 -25.57 -3.01 -3.51
N ALA A 133 -25.66 -1.82 -2.93
CA ALA A 133 -24.54 -1.23 -2.18
C ALA A 133 -24.37 -1.92 -0.82
N ARG A 134 -23.18 -2.47 -0.57
CA ARG A 134 -22.84 -3.15 0.69
C ARG A 134 -22.53 -2.17 1.84
N GLY A 135 -22.03 -0.98 1.50
CA GLY A 135 -21.76 0.12 2.42
C GLY A 135 -21.80 1.45 1.70
N CYS A 136 -21.91 2.55 2.44
CA CYS A 136 -21.77 3.90 1.88
C CYS A 136 -21.48 4.93 2.96
N TYR A 137 -20.59 5.88 2.64
CA TYR A 137 -20.43 7.10 3.39
C TYR A 137 -21.37 8.19 2.87
N VAL A 138 -22.28 8.66 3.72
CA VAL A 138 -23.26 9.70 3.38
C VAL A 138 -22.76 11.06 3.89
N HIS A 139 -22.32 11.91 2.96
CA HIS A 139 -21.73 13.23 3.28
C HIS A 139 -22.69 14.14 4.06
N SER A 140 -23.97 14.21 3.64
CA SER A 140 -24.97 15.08 4.27
C SER A 140 -25.23 14.73 5.73
N GLU A 141 -25.18 13.46 6.07
CA GLU A 141 -25.43 12.95 7.41
C GLU A 141 -24.15 12.79 8.23
N ARG A 142 -22.96 12.80 7.56
CA ARG A 142 -21.68 12.48 8.15
C ARG A 142 -21.69 11.14 8.87
N ARG A 143 -22.16 10.10 8.16
CA ARG A 143 -22.31 8.73 8.67
C ARG A 143 -21.86 7.70 7.66
N ILE A 144 -21.37 6.59 8.16
CA ILE A 144 -21.10 5.39 7.37
C ILE A 144 -22.25 4.40 7.64
N TYR A 145 -22.83 3.87 6.59
CA TYR A 145 -23.79 2.79 6.65
C TYR A 145 -23.18 1.50 6.12
N LEU A 146 -23.36 0.41 6.83
CA LEU A 146 -22.94 -0.93 6.45
C LEU A 146 -24.13 -1.88 6.47
N ASN A 147 -24.21 -2.76 5.50
CA ASN A 147 -25.23 -3.80 5.49
C ASN A 147 -24.92 -4.89 6.51
N ARG A 148 -25.95 -5.40 7.17
CA ARG A 148 -25.87 -6.58 8.03
C ARG A 148 -25.75 -7.85 7.18
N GLY A 149 -25.24 -8.93 7.78
CA GLY A 149 -25.19 -10.24 7.14
C GLY A 149 -24.06 -10.44 6.13
N MET A 150 -23.16 -9.48 5.97
CA MET A 150 -21.95 -9.64 5.18
C MET A 150 -20.94 -10.59 5.83
N SER A 151 -20.05 -11.14 5.05
CA SER A 151 -18.92 -11.90 5.58
C SER A 151 -18.02 -11.04 6.49
N GLN A 152 -17.22 -11.64 7.36
CA GLN A 152 -16.30 -10.91 8.23
C GLN A 152 -15.29 -10.09 7.41
N ILE A 153 -14.79 -10.67 6.32
CA ILE A 153 -13.84 -10.01 5.41
C ILE A 153 -14.50 -8.82 4.72
N ASP A 154 -15.69 -8.99 4.14
CA ASP A 154 -16.42 -7.91 3.49
C ASP A 154 -16.72 -6.77 4.48
N THR A 155 -17.14 -7.12 5.69
CA THR A 155 -17.46 -6.11 6.72
C THR A 155 -16.25 -5.24 7.04
N ILE A 156 -15.07 -5.85 7.28
CA ILE A 156 -13.85 -5.10 7.58
C ILE A 156 -13.38 -4.30 6.37
N SER A 157 -13.32 -4.92 5.19
CA SER A 157 -12.84 -4.29 3.96
C SER A 157 -13.68 -3.07 3.58
N ILE A 158 -15.01 -3.24 3.59
CA ILE A 158 -15.94 -2.15 3.24
C ILE A 158 -15.90 -1.06 4.31
N LEU A 159 -15.83 -1.42 5.60
CA LEU A 159 -15.69 -0.42 6.66
C LEU A 159 -14.42 0.43 6.50
N ILE A 160 -13.28 -0.18 6.16
CA ILE A 160 -12.03 0.55 5.89
C ILE A 160 -12.20 1.44 4.65
N HIS A 161 -12.82 0.95 3.59
CA HIS A 161 -13.11 1.70 2.36
C HIS A 161 -13.96 2.95 2.65
N GLU A 162 -15.07 2.80 3.35
CA GLU A 162 -15.96 3.93 3.71
C GLU A 162 -15.29 4.89 4.70
N THR A 163 -14.46 4.36 5.60
CA THR A 163 -13.64 5.19 6.50
C THR A 163 -12.62 6.02 5.71
N ALA A 164 -12.00 5.46 4.67
CA ALA A 164 -11.12 6.21 3.78
C ALA A 164 -11.87 7.34 3.06
N HIS A 165 -13.10 7.08 2.59
CA HIS A 165 -13.94 8.15 2.04
C HIS A 165 -14.26 9.24 3.06
N ALA A 166 -14.59 8.87 4.28
CA ALA A 166 -14.88 9.83 5.34
C ALA A 166 -13.65 10.66 5.76
N MET A 167 -12.45 10.09 5.71
CA MET A 167 -11.20 10.78 6.05
C MET A 167 -10.70 11.71 4.94
N LEU A 168 -10.79 11.27 3.68
CA LEU A 168 -10.13 11.94 2.55
C LEU A 168 -11.08 12.77 1.69
N HIS A 169 -12.33 12.32 1.57
CA HIS A 169 -13.24 12.85 0.56
C HIS A 169 -14.46 13.52 1.18
N ALA A 170 -14.44 13.75 2.50
CA ALA A 170 -15.53 14.44 3.19
C ALA A 170 -15.74 15.84 2.62
N LEU A 171 -16.98 16.15 2.26
CA LEU A 171 -17.36 17.49 1.81
C LEU A 171 -17.88 18.31 3.00
N PRO A 172 -17.69 19.64 2.99
CA PRO A 172 -18.27 20.49 3.99
C PRO A 172 -19.81 20.39 3.96
N VAL A 173 -20.42 20.37 5.13
CA VAL A 173 -21.87 20.33 5.31
C VAL A 173 -22.30 21.55 6.11
N LYS A 174 -23.28 22.30 5.61
CA LYS A 174 -23.90 23.43 6.29
C LYS A 174 -25.41 23.22 6.33
N ASP A 175 -25.99 23.26 7.53
CA ASP A 175 -27.42 23.03 7.77
C ASP A 175 -27.97 21.74 7.13
N GLY A 176 -27.19 20.64 7.20
CA GLY A 176 -27.54 19.34 6.62
C GLY A 176 -27.38 19.24 5.10
N VAL A 177 -26.92 20.30 4.45
CA VAL A 177 -26.72 20.35 3.00
C VAL A 177 -25.22 20.31 2.68
N VAL A 178 -24.83 19.44 1.74
CA VAL A 178 -23.45 19.38 1.22
C VAL A 178 -23.16 20.67 0.43
N VAL A 179 -22.14 21.42 0.86
CA VAL A 179 -21.69 22.62 0.18
C VAL A 179 -20.35 22.36 -0.50
N GLY A 180 -20.20 22.86 -1.73
CA GLY A 180 -18.98 22.67 -2.52
C GLY A 180 -19.04 21.46 -3.46
N ARG A 181 -17.94 21.27 -4.16
CA ARG A 181 -17.74 20.17 -5.10
C ARG A 181 -16.47 19.40 -4.71
N PRO A 182 -16.42 18.08 -4.97
CA PRO A 182 -15.19 17.33 -4.77
C PRO A 182 -14.07 17.89 -5.65
N GLU A 183 -12.87 18.06 -5.08
CA GLU A 183 -11.67 18.46 -5.83
C GLU A 183 -11.25 17.36 -6.81
N LYS A 184 -11.40 16.10 -6.41
CA LYS A 184 -11.07 14.92 -7.21
C LYS A 184 -12.34 14.32 -7.84
N ASN A 185 -12.21 13.84 -9.07
CA ASN A 185 -13.30 13.13 -9.73
C ASN A 185 -13.67 11.82 -8.99
N ARG A 186 -14.87 11.30 -9.25
CA ARG A 186 -15.39 10.10 -8.58
C ARG A 186 -14.41 8.92 -8.70
N ARG A 187 -13.90 8.66 -9.92
CA ARG A 187 -13.02 7.53 -10.19
C ARG A 187 -11.72 7.60 -9.36
N THR A 188 -11.11 8.76 -9.24
CA THR A 188 -9.91 8.95 -8.40
C THR A 188 -10.20 8.67 -6.94
N ARG A 189 -11.34 9.16 -6.42
CA ARG A 189 -11.75 8.92 -5.03
C ARG A 189 -11.99 7.44 -4.74
N GLU A 190 -12.64 6.73 -5.65
CA GLU A 190 -12.87 5.28 -5.53
C GLU A 190 -11.54 4.51 -5.54
N VAL A 191 -10.61 4.84 -6.45
CA VAL A 191 -9.29 4.19 -6.51
C VAL A 191 -8.49 4.44 -5.24
N GLU A 192 -8.52 5.65 -4.71
CA GLU A 192 -7.83 5.96 -3.45
C GLU A 192 -8.40 5.16 -2.28
N ALA A 193 -9.73 5.13 -2.12
CA ALA A 193 -10.39 4.39 -1.05
C ALA A 193 -10.17 2.87 -1.16
N GLU A 194 -10.32 2.32 -2.36
CA GLU A 194 -10.10 0.89 -2.62
C GLU A 194 -8.64 0.49 -2.39
N SER A 195 -7.68 1.32 -2.84
CA SER A 195 -6.26 1.06 -2.62
C SER A 195 -5.89 1.08 -1.14
N ILE A 196 -6.45 2.02 -0.37
CA ILE A 196 -6.25 2.09 1.08
C ILE A 196 -6.84 0.85 1.75
N ALA A 197 -8.08 0.48 1.42
CA ALA A 197 -8.72 -0.71 1.97
C ALA A 197 -7.89 -1.96 1.69
N TYR A 198 -7.40 -2.11 0.45
CA TYR A 198 -6.53 -3.22 0.07
C TYR A 198 -5.24 -3.26 0.89
N VAL A 199 -4.49 -2.15 0.96
CA VAL A 199 -3.21 -2.07 1.68
C VAL A 199 -3.39 -2.38 3.17
N VAL A 200 -4.41 -1.81 3.82
CA VAL A 200 -4.69 -2.05 5.24
C VAL A 200 -5.12 -3.49 5.47
N CYS A 201 -6.04 -4.05 4.68
CA CYS A 201 -6.46 -5.44 4.78
C CYS A 201 -5.29 -6.40 4.59
N GLN A 202 -4.44 -6.19 3.58
CA GLN A 202 -3.26 -7.03 3.33
C GLN A 202 -2.25 -6.97 4.47
N HIS A 203 -2.05 -5.81 5.09
CA HIS A 203 -1.18 -5.68 6.26
C HIS A 203 -1.61 -6.57 7.43
N PHE A 204 -2.92 -6.69 7.65
CA PHE A 204 -3.48 -7.54 8.69
C PHE A 204 -3.78 -8.99 8.23
N GLY A 205 -3.32 -9.39 7.05
CA GLY A 205 -3.52 -10.73 6.51
C GLY A 205 -4.96 -11.04 6.13
N ILE A 206 -5.77 -10.03 5.83
CA ILE A 206 -7.13 -10.15 5.35
C ILE A 206 -7.12 -10.10 3.83
N GLU A 207 -7.39 -11.25 3.19
CA GLU A 207 -7.39 -11.37 1.74
C GLU A 207 -8.71 -10.87 1.16
N THR A 208 -8.68 -9.75 0.44
CA THR A 208 -9.88 -9.10 -0.13
C THR A 208 -10.15 -9.47 -1.59
N GLY A 209 -9.38 -10.41 -2.16
CA GLY A 209 -9.54 -10.89 -3.53
C GLY A 209 -8.99 -9.95 -4.61
N ASP A 210 -9.01 -10.43 -5.86
CA ASP A 210 -8.38 -9.75 -7.01
C ASP A 210 -9.18 -8.54 -7.56
N SER A 211 -10.35 -8.22 -7.00
CA SER A 211 -11.24 -7.18 -7.52
C SER A 211 -10.63 -5.77 -7.49
N SER A 212 -9.79 -5.50 -6.50
CA SER A 212 -9.14 -4.20 -6.31
C SER A 212 -8.15 -3.83 -7.41
N PHE A 213 -7.47 -4.80 -8.01
CA PHE A 213 -6.46 -4.53 -9.05
C PHE A 213 -7.03 -4.08 -10.40
N ALA A 214 -8.22 -4.53 -10.77
CA ALA A 214 -8.84 -4.15 -12.04
C ALA A 214 -9.16 -2.64 -12.11
N TYR A 215 -9.48 -2.03 -10.98
CA TYR A 215 -9.75 -0.60 -10.88
C TYR A 215 -8.49 0.27 -11.05
N ILE A 216 -7.37 -0.16 -10.48
CA ILE A 216 -6.11 0.59 -10.47
C ILE A 216 -5.47 0.65 -11.86
N THR A 217 -5.49 -0.45 -12.60
CA THR A 217 -4.85 -0.55 -13.93
C THR A 217 -5.49 0.33 -14.99
N GLY A 218 -6.81 0.52 -14.95
CA GLY A 218 -7.53 1.39 -15.89
C GLY A 218 -7.47 2.89 -15.55
N TRP A 219 -7.23 3.23 -14.29
CA TRP A 219 -7.23 4.61 -13.81
C TRP A 219 -5.96 5.38 -14.17
N SER A 220 -4.80 4.70 -14.17
CA SER A 220 -3.50 5.35 -14.39
C SER A 220 -3.23 5.76 -15.83
N LYS A 221 -4.01 5.25 -16.82
CA LYS A 221 -3.76 5.47 -18.24
C LYS A 221 -3.91 6.92 -18.69
N ASP A 222 -4.80 7.67 -18.05
CA ASP A 222 -5.22 9.01 -18.51
C ASP A 222 -4.81 10.11 -17.49
N LYS A 223 -3.89 9.79 -16.58
CA LYS A 223 -3.49 10.72 -15.51
C LYS A 223 -2.14 11.37 -15.78
N GLU A 224 -2.08 12.68 -15.52
CA GLU A 224 -0.83 13.40 -15.43
C GLU A 224 0.04 12.81 -14.30
N LEU A 225 1.36 12.81 -14.50
CA LEU A 225 2.32 12.20 -13.58
C LEU A 225 2.21 12.77 -12.14
N ASP A 226 1.93 14.07 -12.03
CA ASP A 226 1.84 14.74 -10.74
C ASP A 226 0.53 14.40 -10.00
N GLU A 227 -0.59 14.23 -10.71
CA GLU A 227 -1.84 13.71 -10.12
C GLU A 227 -1.66 12.28 -9.60
N LEU A 228 -0.96 11.43 -10.37
CA LEU A 228 -0.67 10.07 -9.97
C LEU A 228 0.20 10.02 -8.71
N LYS A 229 1.25 10.83 -8.66
CA LYS A 229 2.13 10.95 -7.47
C LYS A 229 1.34 11.42 -6.26
N ALA A 230 0.51 12.45 -6.40
CA ALA A 230 -0.29 12.99 -5.32
C ALA A 230 -1.26 11.95 -4.75
N SER A 231 -1.90 11.15 -5.61
CA SER A 231 -2.79 10.07 -5.16
C SER A 231 -2.02 8.93 -4.48
N LEU A 232 -0.86 8.53 -5.01
CA LEU A 232 -0.02 7.51 -4.38
C LEU A 232 0.51 7.95 -3.01
N ASP A 233 0.91 9.21 -2.88
CA ASP A 233 1.30 9.81 -1.60
C ASP A 233 0.14 9.83 -0.60
N CYS A 234 -1.05 10.18 -1.05
CA CYS A 234 -2.27 10.18 -0.25
C CYS A 234 -2.61 8.77 0.25
N ILE A 235 -2.60 7.77 -0.65
CA ILE A 235 -2.84 6.36 -0.32
C ILE A 235 -1.82 5.88 0.71
N SER A 236 -0.53 6.11 0.46
CA SER A 236 0.56 5.65 1.33
C SER A 236 0.46 6.24 2.74
N LYS A 237 0.25 7.56 2.86
CA LYS A 237 0.16 8.26 4.15
C LYS A 237 -1.09 7.84 4.92
N THR A 238 -2.21 7.70 4.24
CA THR A 238 -3.49 7.34 4.89
C THR A 238 -3.49 5.89 5.33
N SER A 239 -2.99 4.97 4.49
CA SER A 239 -2.84 3.56 4.87
C SER A 239 -1.91 3.39 6.06
N ALA A 240 -0.75 4.05 6.07
CA ALA A 240 0.18 4.00 7.20
C ALA A 240 -0.48 4.50 8.49
N LYS A 241 -1.17 5.65 8.43
CA LYS A 241 -1.89 6.20 9.58
C LYS A 241 -2.95 5.22 10.11
N MET A 242 -3.77 4.63 9.23
CA MET A 242 -4.79 3.66 9.62
C MET A 242 -4.17 2.42 10.25
N ILE A 243 -3.10 1.90 9.68
CA ILE A 243 -2.37 0.74 10.21
C ILE A 243 -1.84 1.03 11.60
N ASP A 244 -1.14 2.15 11.80
CA ASP A 244 -0.58 2.54 13.08
C ASP A 244 -1.66 2.69 14.17
N GLU A 245 -2.80 3.32 13.83
CA GLU A 245 -3.91 3.51 14.77
C GLU A 245 -4.62 2.19 15.12
N ILE A 246 -4.79 1.28 14.15
CA ILE A 246 -5.35 -0.05 14.39
C ILE A 246 -4.37 -0.88 15.23
N GLU A 247 -3.07 -0.90 14.89
CA GLU A 247 -2.05 -1.63 15.64
C GLU A 247 -1.92 -1.16 17.08
N ALA A 248 -2.08 0.14 17.34
CA ALA A 248 -2.06 0.68 18.69
C ALA A 248 -3.20 0.11 19.57
N LYS A 249 -4.31 -0.29 18.96
CA LYS A 249 -5.48 -0.88 19.63
C LYS A 249 -5.45 -2.40 19.69
N LEU A 250 -4.50 -3.03 19.00
CA LEU A 250 -4.34 -4.48 18.91
C LEU A 250 -2.97 -4.94 19.46
N PRO A 251 -2.64 -4.64 20.73
CA PRO A 251 -1.30 -4.91 21.29
C PRO A 251 -0.90 -6.39 21.24
N ASP A 252 -1.87 -7.31 21.34
CA ASP A 252 -1.62 -8.75 21.33
C ASP A 252 -1.30 -9.31 19.94
N LEU A 253 -1.69 -8.63 18.86
CA LEU A 253 -1.36 -9.04 17.49
C LEU A 253 0.11 -8.79 17.14
N LYS A 254 0.73 -7.73 17.67
CA LYS A 254 2.18 -7.47 17.49
C LYS A 254 3.03 -8.64 17.95
N ILE A 255 2.66 -9.27 19.06
CA ILE A 255 3.37 -10.43 19.64
C ILE A 255 3.26 -11.65 18.72
N THR A 256 2.16 -11.83 18.03
CA THR A 256 1.94 -12.99 17.13
C THR A 256 2.75 -12.87 15.84
N PHE A 257 2.86 -11.67 15.26
CA PHE A 257 3.67 -11.41 14.07
C PHE A 257 5.18 -11.56 14.36
N GLU A 258 5.69 -11.04 15.48
CA GLU A 258 7.08 -11.20 15.86
C GLU A 258 7.44 -12.69 16.15
N LYS A 259 6.55 -13.46 16.77
CA LYS A 259 6.75 -14.90 16.99
C LYS A 259 6.74 -15.70 15.69
N SER A 260 5.90 -15.34 14.72
CA SER A 260 5.85 -15.98 13.39
C SER A 260 7.12 -15.68 12.58
N ALA A 261 7.63 -14.45 12.61
CA ALA A 261 8.87 -14.07 11.95
C ALA A 261 10.08 -14.81 12.56
N ARG A 262 10.20 -14.87 13.89
CA ARG A 262 11.27 -15.61 14.59
C ARG A 262 11.21 -17.13 14.37
N LYS A 263 10.01 -17.70 14.21
CA LYS A 263 9.86 -19.13 13.93
C LYS A 263 10.31 -19.52 12.51
N LYS A 264 10.25 -18.58 11.56
CA LYS A 264 10.79 -18.79 10.20
C LYS A 264 12.31 -18.68 10.15
N GLU A 265 12.94 -17.88 11.00
CA GLU A 265 14.41 -17.79 11.10
C GLU A 265 15.05 -19.01 11.80
N CYS A 266 14.35 -19.66 12.74
CA CYS A 266 14.87 -20.86 13.44
C CYS A 266 14.77 -22.17 12.62
N VAL A 267 14.02 -22.20 11.53
CA VAL A 267 13.87 -23.40 10.68
C VAL A 267 14.85 -23.38 9.48
N SER A 268 15.59 -22.28 9.29
CA SER A 268 16.57 -22.09 8.20
C SER A 268 18.03 -22.19 8.65
N ARG A 269 18.31 -22.93 9.75
CA ARG A 269 19.66 -23.32 10.16
C ARG A 269 19.86 -24.82 10.12
#